data_e6c84c7f60786119f15994a7363f876e
#
_entry.id   e6c84c7f60786119f15994a7363f876e
#
_cell.length_a   1.000
_cell.length_b   1.000
_cell.length_c   1.000
_cell.angle_alpha   90.00
_cell.angle_beta   90.00
_cell.angle_gamma   90.00
#
_symmetry.space_group_name_H-M   'P 1'
#
loop_
_entity.id
_entity.type
_entity.pdbx_description
1 polymer ?
#
loop_
_entity_poly.entity_id
_entity_poly.type
_entity_poly.pdbx_seq_one_letter_code
_entity_poly.pdbx_strand_id
1 'polypeptide(L)'
;MAEQLEQYDPSICGQTRLALPTTGPMMVSRFPRDMVSLLRCNIDSGELTLTKEHRVAGEGVLNALLHCRICGAEYRIENGIARLLSDQLTLEDKHEMSIRDTVDYDFTNPKPFVPPTEGWRSALSDRLEVPVHLEALQTSASHTVLELACGDGRFTSLIAGKGARILAADFSINALRLLALRLPAGARVARVHADINQLHLPSRAFDRVLTLTPLDSRDERMSMFRKIAQALRDDGRYVGSFEHDDLNRRFLGLPLVRRYSKEGILIEHLTMKSMCLESGPYFSTIRVRPIRPRVPLVAKLPPILAYRILRLTAALPFVRHFGELLLLTAQRPVRLPVEGEYRSGSRVAKGAYRSYMHKKDRKASWGEELV
;
A
#
# COMPACT_ATOMS: atom_id res chain seq x y z
N MET A 1 -26.25 3.65 -11.16
CA MET A 1 -24.85 4.04 -10.81
C MET A 1 -24.75 5.43 -10.15
N ALA A 2 -25.73 6.29 -10.30
CA ALA A 2 -25.81 7.58 -9.59
C ALA A 2 -26.43 7.44 -8.17
N GLU A 3 -27.36 6.54 -7.99
CA GLU A 3 -28.08 6.34 -6.71
C GLU A 3 -27.24 5.70 -5.58
N GLN A 4 -26.20 4.93 -5.89
CA GLN A 4 -25.32 4.35 -4.87
C GLN A 4 -24.28 5.32 -4.29
N LEU A 5 -24.12 6.49 -4.88
CA LEU A 5 -23.21 7.52 -4.41
C LEU A 5 -23.86 8.52 -3.43
N GLU A 6 -25.19 8.51 -3.32
CA GLU A 6 -25.91 9.38 -2.37
C GLU A 6 -25.88 8.89 -0.93
N GLN A 7 -25.53 7.61 -0.68
CA GLN A 7 -25.43 7.05 0.68
C GLN A 7 -24.09 7.30 1.38
N TYR A 8 -23.15 8.02 0.76
CA TYR A 8 -21.97 8.48 1.47
C TYR A 8 -22.30 9.75 2.25
N ASP A 9 -22.76 9.57 3.47
CA ASP A 9 -23.00 10.65 4.42
C ASP A 9 -21.63 11.28 4.78
N PRO A 10 -21.36 12.53 4.40
CA PRO A 10 -20.15 13.24 4.79
C PRO A 10 -20.03 13.41 6.31
N SER A 11 -21.11 13.20 7.08
CA SER A 11 -21.11 13.17 8.54
C SER A 11 -20.39 11.90 9.08
N ILE A 12 -20.33 10.81 8.32
CA ILE A 12 -19.62 9.59 8.74
C ILE A 12 -18.10 9.84 8.77
N CYS A 13 -17.57 10.72 7.92
CA CYS A 13 -16.16 11.14 7.99
C CYS A 13 -15.91 12.19 9.09
N GLY A 14 -16.97 12.86 9.56
CA GLY A 14 -16.91 13.90 10.59
C GLY A 14 -17.42 13.48 11.97
N GLN A 15 -18.08 12.32 12.10
CA GLN A 15 -18.75 11.92 13.34
C GLN A 15 -18.24 10.62 13.97
N THR A 16 -17.30 9.90 13.37
CA THR A 16 -16.49 9.01 14.20
C THR A 16 -15.52 9.91 15.01
N ARG A 17 -16.07 10.72 15.91
CA ARG A 17 -15.38 11.06 17.14
C ARG A 17 -15.19 9.71 17.84
N LEU A 18 -14.12 9.00 17.47
CA LEU A 18 -13.50 8.05 18.36
C LEU A 18 -13.18 8.91 19.60
N ALA A 19 -14.02 8.79 20.62
CA ALA A 19 -13.73 9.38 21.91
C ALA A 19 -12.37 8.80 22.31
N LEU A 20 -11.34 9.60 22.18
CA LEU A 20 -10.03 9.26 22.74
C LEU A 20 -10.28 9.08 24.22
N PRO A 21 -9.88 7.95 24.83
CA PRO A 21 -10.03 7.75 26.25
C PRO A 21 -9.23 8.87 26.95
N THR A 22 -9.95 9.79 27.56
CA THR A 22 -9.38 10.76 28.48
C THR A 22 -8.73 9.99 29.61
N THR A 23 -7.39 10.07 29.76
CA THR A 23 -6.60 9.67 30.94
C THR A 23 -6.72 8.22 31.43
N GLY A 24 -6.67 7.24 30.51
CA GLY A 24 -6.36 5.84 30.85
C GLY A 24 -4.93 5.49 30.43
N PRO A 25 -4.32 4.40 30.96
CA PRO A 25 -3.04 3.94 30.46
C PRO A 25 -3.16 3.72 28.94
N MET A 26 -2.26 4.34 28.18
CA MET A 26 -2.21 4.29 26.74
C MET A 26 -2.34 2.83 26.26
N MET A 27 -3.49 2.47 25.67
CA MET A 27 -3.73 1.11 25.21
C MET A 27 -2.72 0.78 24.10
N VAL A 28 -1.66 0.07 24.47
CA VAL A 28 -0.63 -0.36 23.55
C VAL A 28 -1.24 -1.40 22.62
N SER A 29 -1.37 -1.09 21.33
CA SER A 29 -1.83 -2.04 20.34
C SER A 29 -0.87 -3.23 20.28
N ARG A 30 -1.39 -4.45 20.49
CA ARG A 30 -0.62 -5.70 20.51
C ARG A 30 -0.59 -6.33 19.14
N PHE A 31 0.44 -7.11 18.87
CA PHE A 31 0.51 -7.94 17.67
C PHE A 31 -0.46 -9.13 17.81
N PRO A 32 -1.43 -9.34 16.88
CA PRO A 32 -2.37 -10.47 16.96
C PRO A 32 -1.62 -11.79 16.78
N ARG A 33 -1.71 -12.69 17.76
CA ARG A 33 -0.98 -13.97 17.79
C ARG A 33 -1.27 -14.86 16.57
N ASP A 34 -2.51 -14.92 16.15
CA ASP A 34 -2.96 -15.73 15.02
C ASP A 34 -2.41 -15.22 13.66
N MET A 35 -1.92 -13.98 13.63
CA MET A 35 -1.34 -13.40 12.43
C MET A 35 0.17 -13.63 12.29
N VAL A 36 0.82 -14.31 13.25
CA VAL A 36 2.22 -14.76 13.09
C VAL A 36 2.36 -15.69 11.88
N SER A 37 1.34 -16.48 11.57
CA SER A 37 1.28 -17.35 10.38
C SER A 37 1.39 -16.58 9.05
N LEU A 38 1.16 -15.26 9.05
CA LEU A 38 1.33 -14.40 7.88
C LEU A 38 2.74 -13.85 7.72
N LEU A 39 3.63 -14.07 8.69
CA LEU A 39 5.02 -13.64 8.62
C LEU A 39 5.91 -14.70 7.98
N ARG A 40 6.95 -14.24 7.30
CA ARG A 40 7.99 -15.10 6.70
C ARG A 40 9.37 -14.57 7.04
N CYS A 41 10.31 -15.48 7.12
CA CYS A 41 11.73 -15.16 7.28
C CYS A 41 12.25 -14.42 6.04
N ASN A 42 12.95 -13.31 6.25
CA ASN A 42 13.51 -12.51 5.14
C ASN A 42 14.76 -13.14 4.50
N ILE A 43 15.29 -14.22 5.09
CA ILE A 43 16.49 -14.92 4.56
C ILE A 43 16.07 -16.04 3.60
N ASP A 44 15.11 -16.88 4.00
CA ASP A 44 14.79 -18.14 3.30
C ASP A 44 13.28 -18.34 3.04
N SER A 45 12.44 -17.35 3.35
CA SER A 45 10.97 -17.41 3.26
C SER A 45 10.32 -18.45 4.19
N GLY A 46 11.07 -19.02 5.15
CA GLY A 46 10.57 -19.97 6.13
C GLY A 46 9.50 -19.41 7.03
N GLU A 47 8.66 -20.28 7.59
CA GLU A 47 7.66 -19.92 8.57
C GLU A 47 8.29 -19.46 9.87
N LEU A 48 7.75 -18.40 10.43
CA LEU A 48 8.16 -17.89 11.73
C LEU A 48 7.24 -18.41 12.84
N THR A 49 7.84 -18.78 13.97
CA THR A 49 7.11 -19.23 15.16
C THR A 49 7.47 -18.39 16.36
N LEU A 50 6.49 -18.16 17.24
CA LEU A 50 6.70 -17.45 18.50
C LEU A 50 7.53 -18.29 19.46
N THR A 51 8.58 -17.67 20.01
CA THR A 51 9.40 -18.23 21.10
C THR A 51 9.62 -17.12 22.14
N LYS A 52 9.99 -17.49 23.36
CA LYS A 52 10.36 -16.57 24.45
C LYS A 52 9.39 -15.37 24.60
N GLU A 53 8.11 -15.69 24.73
CA GLU A 53 7.08 -14.67 24.89
C GLU A 53 7.07 -14.12 26.30
N HIS A 54 7.12 -12.81 26.44
CA HIS A 54 6.84 -12.12 27.69
C HIS A 54 5.31 -12.02 27.85
N ARG A 55 4.71 -12.92 28.63
CA ARG A 55 3.27 -12.94 28.85
C ARG A 55 2.83 -11.73 29.69
N VAL A 56 2.09 -10.85 29.07
CA VAL A 56 1.34 -9.78 29.72
C VAL A 56 -0.14 -10.10 29.56
N ALA A 57 -0.95 -9.89 30.60
CA ALA A 57 -2.40 -10.15 30.53
C ALA A 57 -3.07 -9.47 29.33
N GLY A 58 -3.89 -10.20 28.57
CA GLY A 58 -4.64 -9.74 27.40
C GLY A 58 -4.32 -10.50 26.11
N GLU A 59 -5.19 -10.35 25.10
CA GLU A 59 -5.02 -10.96 23.79
C GLU A 59 -3.91 -10.29 22.98
N GLY A 60 -3.05 -11.10 22.32
CA GLY A 60 -1.96 -10.66 21.48
C GLY A 60 -0.63 -10.50 22.20
N VAL A 61 0.41 -10.19 21.44
CA VAL A 61 1.82 -10.20 21.81
C VAL A 61 2.36 -8.78 21.86
N LEU A 62 3.01 -8.41 22.97
CA LEU A 62 3.68 -7.13 23.10
C LEU A 62 5.17 -7.26 22.80
N ASN A 63 5.84 -8.21 23.48
CA ASN A 63 7.25 -8.50 23.26
C ASN A 63 7.45 -10.03 23.18
N ALA A 64 8.16 -10.47 22.15
CA ALA A 64 8.51 -11.88 21.93
C ALA A 64 9.67 -12.01 20.95
N LEU A 65 10.18 -13.23 20.80
CA LEU A 65 11.03 -13.63 19.70
C LEU A 65 10.23 -14.45 18.68
N LEU A 66 10.51 -14.21 17.42
CA LEU A 66 10.11 -15.02 16.29
C LEU A 66 11.32 -15.81 15.83
N HIS A 67 11.16 -17.10 15.62
CA HIS A 67 12.23 -18.00 15.20
C HIS A 67 11.89 -18.66 13.86
N CYS A 68 12.82 -18.61 12.92
CA CYS A 68 12.69 -19.33 11.65
C CYS A 68 13.06 -20.81 11.84
N ARG A 69 12.16 -21.70 11.44
CA ARG A 69 12.37 -23.15 11.57
C ARG A 69 13.40 -23.72 10.56
N ILE A 70 13.74 -22.97 9.52
CA ILE A 70 14.64 -23.42 8.45
C ILE A 70 16.07 -22.97 8.73
N CYS A 71 16.33 -21.64 8.78
CA CYS A 71 17.69 -21.11 8.95
C CYS A 71 18.04 -20.74 10.39
N GLY A 72 17.12 -20.84 11.34
CA GLY A 72 17.37 -20.48 12.74
C GLY A 72 17.39 -18.97 13.02
N ALA A 73 17.15 -18.12 12.04
CA ALA A 73 17.15 -16.68 12.25
C ALA A 73 16.10 -16.25 13.28
N GLU A 74 16.45 -15.28 14.13
CA GLU A 74 15.57 -14.71 15.14
C GLU A 74 15.19 -13.27 14.79
N TYR A 75 13.90 -12.95 14.98
CA TYR A 75 13.34 -11.61 14.84
C TYR A 75 12.60 -11.25 16.12
N ARG A 76 12.44 -9.95 16.38
CA ARG A 76 11.77 -9.49 17.59
C ARG A 76 10.38 -8.97 17.28
N ILE A 77 9.43 -9.20 18.19
CA ILE A 77 8.25 -8.37 18.34
C ILE A 77 8.55 -7.41 19.50
N GLU A 78 8.52 -6.10 19.25
CA GLU A 78 8.79 -5.06 20.23
C GLU A 78 7.63 -4.07 20.25
N ASN A 79 6.99 -3.89 21.39
CA ASN A 79 5.82 -3.00 21.54
C ASN A 79 4.70 -3.32 20.53
N GLY A 80 4.49 -4.62 20.26
CA GLY A 80 3.50 -5.10 19.31
C GLY A 80 3.82 -4.83 17.83
N ILE A 81 5.09 -4.57 17.49
CA ILE A 81 5.58 -4.41 16.12
C ILE A 81 6.59 -5.52 15.82
N ALA A 82 6.34 -6.33 14.78
CA ALA A 82 7.30 -7.32 14.31
C ALA A 82 8.45 -6.62 13.54
N ARG A 83 9.69 -6.86 13.98
CA ARG A 83 10.89 -6.23 13.44
C ARG A 83 11.52 -7.15 12.39
N LEU A 84 11.08 -7.03 11.14
CA LEU A 84 11.57 -7.81 10.00
C LEU A 84 12.47 -7.01 9.07
N LEU A 85 12.82 -5.76 9.42
CA LEU A 85 13.74 -4.96 8.63
C LEU A 85 15.12 -5.61 8.63
N SER A 86 15.69 -5.80 7.45
CA SER A 86 17.05 -6.33 7.30
C SER A 86 18.09 -5.26 7.62
N ASP A 87 19.24 -5.67 8.14
CA ASP A 87 20.40 -4.79 8.31
C ASP A 87 21.09 -4.44 6.97
N GLN A 88 20.74 -5.16 5.88
CA GLN A 88 21.30 -5.00 4.54
C GLN A 88 20.52 -3.97 3.71
N LEU A 89 20.28 -2.80 4.26
CA LEU A 89 19.69 -1.67 3.54
C LEU A 89 20.77 -0.94 2.73
N THR A 90 20.39 -0.51 1.52
CA THR A 90 21.26 0.40 0.74
C THR A 90 21.41 1.76 1.43
N LEU A 91 22.38 2.56 0.99
CA LEU A 91 22.52 3.92 1.50
C LEU A 91 21.29 4.79 1.15
N GLU A 92 20.68 4.54 -0.01
CA GLU A 92 19.47 5.24 -0.47
C GLU A 92 18.27 4.86 0.40
N ASP A 93 18.06 3.58 0.70
CA ASP A 93 17.00 3.12 1.60
C ASP A 93 17.15 3.71 3.00
N LYS A 94 18.39 3.73 3.53
CA LYS A 94 18.68 4.34 4.84
C LYS A 94 18.42 5.85 4.85
N HIS A 95 18.75 6.52 3.75
CA HIS A 95 18.49 7.95 3.60
C HIS A 95 16.97 8.22 3.56
N GLU A 96 16.22 7.49 2.74
CA GLU A 96 14.76 7.65 2.68
C GLU A 96 14.11 7.32 4.03
N MET A 97 14.52 6.24 4.68
CA MET A 97 14.03 5.87 6.00
C MET A 97 14.28 7.00 7.02
N SER A 98 15.49 7.60 7.01
CA SER A 98 15.81 8.72 7.90
C SER A 98 14.90 9.92 7.67
N ILE A 99 14.60 10.24 6.41
CA ILE A 99 13.67 11.32 6.06
C ILE A 99 12.26 11.02 6.61
N ARG A 100 11.78 9.80 6.41
CA ARG A 100 10.44 9.38 6.88
C ARG A 100 10.34 9.34 8.40
N ASP A 101 11.41 8.94 9.09
CA ASP A 101 11.45 8.91 10.55
C ASP A 101 11.66 10.29 11.19
N THR A 102 12.14 11.29 10.44
CA THR A 102 12.26 12.69 10.91
C THR A 102 10.97 13.49 10.78
N VAL A 103 9.91 12.93 10.20
CA VAL A 103 8.59 13.56 10.23
C VAL A 103 8.19 13.78 11.68
N ASP A 104 7.85 15.01 12.04
CA ASP A 104 7.41 15.37 13.38
C ASP A 104 6.04 14.75 13.68
N TYR A 105 6.07 13.54 14.23
CA TYR A 105 4.88 12.83 14.66
C TYR A 105 4.46 13.30 16.05
N ASP A 106 3.33 13.98 16.13
CA ASP A 106 2.74 14.34 17.43
C ASP A 106 2.09 13.12 18.10
N PHE A 107 2.85 12.43 18.92
CA PHE A 107 2.37 11.27 19.69
C PHE A 107 1.48 11.66 20.88
N THR A 108 1.45 12.93 21.28
CA THR A 108 0.64 13.39 22.42
C THR A 108 -0.79 13.70 22.00
N ASN A 109 -0.98 14.06 20.74
CA ASN A 109 -2.27 14.31 20.13
C ASN A 109 -2.35 13.61 18.76
N PRO A 110 -2.50 12.27 18.73
CA PRO A 110 -2.62 11.54 17.49
C PRO A 110 -3.87 12.03 16.77
N LYS A 111 -3.69 12.90 15.80
CA LYS A 111 -4.78 13.47 15.01
C LYS A 111 -5.56 12.31 14.40
N PRO A 112 -6.89 12.26 14.60
CA PRO A 112 -7.70 11.29 13.90
C PRO A 112 -7.45 11.47 12.42
N PHE A 113 -7.54 10.39 11.64
CA PHE A 113 -7.22 10.38 10.22
C PHE A 113 -8.19 11.23 9.36
N VAL A 114 -8.84 12.19 9.87
CA VAL A 114 -9.36 13.34 9.12
C VAL A 114 -8.23 14.35 9.14
N PRO A 115 -7.70 14.76 7.99
CA PRO A 115 -6.49 15.56 7.95
C PRO A 115 -6.62 16.73 8.87
N PRO A 116 -5.53 17.00 9.57
CA PRO A 116 -5.49 18.17 10.38
C PRO A 116 -5.75 19.40 9.51
N THR A 117 -6.18 20.41 10.15
CA THR A 117 -6.38 21.77 9.75
C THR A 117 -5.23 22.44 8.97
N GLU A 118 -4.13 21.74 8.72
CA GLU A 118 -3.09 22.21 7.83
C GLU A 118 -3.51 22.10 6.37
N GLY A 119 -4.29 23.04 6.01
CA GLY A 119 -4.69 23.31 4.65
C GLY A 119 -5.83 22.38 4.19
N TRP A 120 -6.97 22.98 3.97
CA TRP A 120 -8.13 22.43 3.29
C TRP A 120 -7.78 21.61 2.01
N ARG A 121 -6.60 21.82 1.40
CA ARG A 121 -6.11 21.06 0.24
C ARG A 121 -5.84 19.60 0.57
N SER A 122 -5.23 19.32 1.70
CA SER A 122 -4.98 17.95 2.17
C SER A 122 -6.30 17.24 2.47
N ALA A 123 -7.21 17.91 3.19
CA ALA A 123 -8.55 17.40 3.46
C ALA A 123 -9.35 17.13 2.18
N LEU A 124 -9.21 18.00 1.18
CA LEU A 124 -9.86 17.84 -0.12
C LEU A 124 -9.30 16.66 -0.89
N SER A 125 -7.99 16.47 -0.90
CA SER A 125 -7.34 15.33 -1.53
C SER A 125 -7.83 14.02 -0.92
N ASP A 126 -7.91 13.93 0.40
CA ASP A 126 -8.40 12.75 1.09
C ASP A 126 -9.87 12.42 0.77
N ARG A 127 -10.73 13.45 0.74
CA ARG A 127 -12.14 13.26 0.37
C ARG A 127 -12.34 12.76 -1.07
N LEU A 128 -11.41 13.05 -1.95
CA LEU A 128 -11.46 12.59 -3.35
C LEU A 128 -10.81 11.21 -3.51
N GLU A 129 -9.80 10.91 -2.71
CA GLU A 129 -8.96 9.72 -2.87
C GLU A 129 -9.45 8.53 -2.04
N VAL A 130 -9.73 8.75 -0.75
CA VAL A 130 -10.05 7.66 0.18
C VAL A 130 -11.29 6.85 -0.22
N PRO A 131 -12.46 7.47 -0.55
CA PRO A 131 -13.63 6.70 -0.95
C PRO A 131 -13.39 5.84 -2.18
N VAL A 132 -12.65 6.36 -3.14
CA VAL A 132 -12.36 5.68 -4.42
C VAL A 132 -11.50 4.44 -4.20
N HIS A 133 -10.51 4.48 -3.29
CA HIS A 133 -9.69 3.33 -2.95
C HIS A 133 -10.48 2.30 -2.14
N LEU A 134 -11.24 2.72 -1.13
CA LEU A 134 -12.04 1.81 -0.29
C LEU A 134 -13.14 1.11 -1.10
N GLU A 135 -13.77 1.81 -2.05
CA GLU A 135 -14.71 1.24 -3.00
C GLU A 135 -14.03 0.22 -3.92
N ALA A 136 -12.87 0.57 -4.48
CA ALA A 136 -12.10 -0.33 -5.34
C ALA A 136 -11.62 -1.57 -4.58
N LEU A 137 -11.20 -1.42 -3.32
CA LEU A 137 -10.67 -2.51 -2.50
C LEU A 137 -11.75 -3.51 -2.06
N GLN A 138 -12.98 -3.05 -1.80
CA GLN A 138 -14.14 -3.88 -1.40
C GLN A 138 -13.83 -4.79 -0.21
N THR A 139 -13.36 -4.21 0.88
CA THR A 139 -13.03 -4.95 2.12
C THR A 139 -14.28 -5.25 2.95
N SER A 140 -14.26 -6.41 3.64
CA SER A 140 -15.23 -6.82 4.65
C SER A 140 -14.54 -7.42 5.87
N ALA A 141 -15.28 -7.70 6.93
CA ALA A 141 -14.76 -8.30 8.17
C ALA A 141 -14.15 -9.70 7.97
N SER A 142 -14.56 -10.44 6.94
CA SER A 142 -14.03 -11.77 6.63
C SER A 142 -12.67 -11.74 5.92
N HIS A 143 -12.24 -10.58 5.43
CA HIS A 143 -11.02 -10.48 4.62
C HIS A 143 -9.75 -10.38 5.46
N THR A 144 -8.69 -11.02 4.96
CA THR A 144 -7.31 -10.77 5.36
C THR A 144 -6.68 -9.82 4.35
N VAL A 145 -6.28 -8.65 4.83
CA VAL A 145 -5.75 -7.55 4.02
C VAL A 145 -4.26 -7.39 4.25
N LEU A 146 -3.50 -7.18 3.18
CA LEU A 146 -2.12 -6.71 3.22
C LEU A 146 -2.09 -5.24 2.80
N GLU A 147 -1.52 -4.39 3.63
CA GLU A 147 -1.21 -3.01 3.28
C GLU A 147 0.30 -2.81 3.30
N LEU A 148 0.88 -2.47 2.15
CA LEU A 148 2.31 -2.20 1.99
C LEU A 148 2.52 -0.68 1.89
N ALA A 149 3.54 -0.17 2.56
CA ALA A 149 3.78 1.26 2.79
C ALA A 149 2.56 1.91 3.49
N CYS A 150 2.15 1.33 4.61
CA CYS A 150 0.94 1.78 5.33
C CYS A 150 1.10 3.15 5.99
N GLY A 151 2.34 3.63 6.16
CA GLY A 151 2.64 4.87 6.86
C GLY A 151 2.06 4.87 8.27
N ASP A 152 1.51 6.00 8.65
CA ASP A 152 0.84 6.22 9.93
C ASP A 152 -0.59 5.67 10.00
N GLY A 153 -0.99 4.85 9.00
CA GLY A 153 -2.23 4.09 9.00
C GLY A 153 -3.46 4.80 8.44
N ARG A 154 -3.27 5.66 7.47
CA ARG A 154 -4.35 6.40 6.79
C ARG A 154 -5.48 5.48 6.32
N PHE A 155 -5.18 4.41 5.64
CA PHE A 155 -6.19 3.44 5.20
C PHE A 155 -6.35 2.30 6.21
N THR A 156 -5.27 1.90 6.89
CA THR A 156 -5.30 0.83 7.89
C THR A 156 -6.41 1.04 8.92
N SER A 157 -6.52 2.25 9.50
CA SER A 157 -7.54 2.55 10.51
C SER A 157 -8.96 2.45 9.96
N LEU A 158 -9.20 2.91 8.73
CA LEU A 158 -10.50 2.83 8.07
C LEU A 158 -10.89 1.40 7.71
N ILE A 159 -9.92 0.59 7.24
CA ILE A 159 -10.12 -0.82 6.92
C ILE A 159 -10.33 -1.63 8.21
N ALA A 160 -9.57 -1.33 9.27
CA ALA A 160 -9.73 -1.94 10.59
C ALA A 160 -11.12 -1.67 11.18
N GLY A 161 -11.68 -0.48 10.97
CA GLY A 161 -13.05 -0.12 11.38
C GLY A 161 -14.12 -1.00 10.72
N LYS A 162 -13.83 -1.69 9.61
CA LYS A 162 -14.71 -2.69 8.97
C LYS A 162 -14.54 -4.10 9.55
N GLY A 163 -13.67 -4.30 10.55
CA GLY A 163 -13.42 -5.59 11.19
C GLY A 163 -12.47 -6.53 10.45
N ALA A 164 -11.82 -6.10 9.38
CA ALA A 164 -10.86 -6.91 8.63
C ALA A 164 -9.60 -7.21 9.46
N ARG A 165 -8.93 -8.33 9.13
CA ARG A 165 -7.58 -8.66 9.62
C ARG A 165 -6.58 -7.97 8.71
N ILE A 166 -5.62 -7.23 9.26
CA ILE A 166 -4.70 -6.43 8.44
C ILE A 166 -3.26 -6.73 8.84
N LEU A 167 -2.43 -7.11 7.87
CA LEU A 167 -0.98 -7.02 7.97
C LEU A 167 -0.57 -5.69 7.35
N ALA A 168 -0.08 -4.77 8.19
CA ALA A 168 0.31 -3.42 7.82
C ALA A 168 1.85 -3.32 7.92
N ALA A 169 2.52 -3.17 6.78
CA ALA A 169 3.97 -3.11 6.70
C ALA A 169 4.45 -1.73 6.27
N ASP A 170 5.43 -1.23 6.98
CA ASP A 170 6.13 0.02 6.65
C ASP A 170 7.59 -0.03 7.12
N PHE A 171 8.46 0.75 6.51
CA PHE A 171 9.86 0.85 6.92
C PHE A 171 10.14 1.99 7.91
N SER A 172 9.15 2.87 8.19
CA SER A 172 9.22 3.85 9.25
C SER A 172 8.66 3.30 10.55
N ILE A 173 9.53 3.16 11.55
CA ILE A 173 9.11 2.70 12.88
C ILE A 173 8.21 3.72 13.57
N ASN A 174 8.44 5.00 13.36
CA ASN A 174 7.65 6.07 13.96
C ASN A 174 6.24 6.13 13.37
N ALA A 175 6.11 5.91 12.06
CA ALA A 175 4.80 5.76 11.43
C ALA A 175 3.99 4.59 12.02
N LEU A 176 4.61 3.43 12.20
CA LEU A 176 3.97 2.26 12.82
C LEU A 176 3.61 2.46 14.30
N ARG A 177 4.37 3.26 15.03
CA ARG A 177 4.03 3.67 16.41
C ARG A 177 2.81 4.56 16.42
N LEU A 178 2.75 5.55 15.55
CA LEU A 178 1.60 6.44 15.42
C LEU A 178 0.34 5.70 14.96
N LEU A 179 0.48 4.77 14.01
CA LEU A 179 -0.62 3.87 13.60
C LEU A 179 -1.27 3.21 14.81
N ALA A 180 -0.49 2.72 15.79
CA ALA A 180 -1.03 2.06 16.98
C ALA A 180 -2.04 2.93 17.74
N LEU A 181 -1.80 4.24 17.80
CA LEU A 181 -2.66 5.20 18.50
C LEU A 181 -3.94 5.54 17.72
N ARG A 182 -3.97 5.23 16.45
CA ARG A 182 -5.10 5.51 15.55
C ARG A 182 -6.03 4.31 15.34
N LEU A 183 -5.61 3.13 15.79
CA LEU A 183 -6.39 1.92 15.60
C LEU A 183 -7.64 1.93 16.50
N PRO A 184 -8.81 1.54 15.98
CA PRO A 184 -9.99 1.33 16.80
C PRO A 184 -9.77 0.21 17.82
N ALA A 185 -10.48 0.28 18.94
CA ALA A 185 -10.43 -0.76 19.96
C ALA A 185 -10.81 -2.12 19.33
N GLY A 186 -10.06 -3.17 19.67
CA GLY A 186 -10.27 -4.51 19.14
C GLY A 186 -9.82 -4.72 17.70
N ALA A 187 -9.15 -3.75 17.09
CA ALA A 187 -8.60 -3.88 15.74
C ALA A 187 -7.60 -5.04 15.64
N ARG A 188 -7.75 -5.88 14.62
CA ARG A 188 -6.86 -7.02 14.34
C ARG A 188 -5.80 -6.61 13.32
N VAL A 189 -4.81 -5.83 13.76
CA VAL A 189 -3.75 -5.27 12.90
C VAL A 189 -2.39 -5.75 13.38
N ALA A 190 -1.70 -6.52 12.53
CA ALA A 190 -0.31 -6.92 12.66
C ALA A 190 0.56 -5.83 12.04
N ARG A 191 1.28 -5.08 12.88
CA ARG A 191 2.22 -4.04 12.43
C ARG A 191 3.59 -4.65 12.19
N VAL A 192 4.14 -4.45 11.00
CA VAL A 192 5.40 -5.05 10.56
C VAL A 192 6.37 -3.97 10.09
N HIS A 193 7.50 -3.85 10.78
CA HIS A 193 8.60 -2.98 10.38
C HIS A 193 9.48 -3.72 9.38
N ALA A 194 9.35 -3.40 8.11
CA ALA A 194 10.02 -4.08 7.01
C ALA A 194 10.17 -3.17 5.78
N ASP A 195 11.19 -3.45 4.98
CA ASP A 195 11.28 -2.96 3.62
C ASP A 195 10.42 -3.83 2.69
N ILE A 196 9.57 -3.21 1.89
CA ILE A 196 8.69 -3.89 0.92
C ILE A 196 9.50 -4.73 -0.06
N ASN A 197 10.68 -4.24 -0.47
CA ASN A 197 11.54 -4.93 -1.42
C ASN A 197 12.11 -6.23 -0.86
N GLN A 198 12.34 -6.28 0.45
CA GLN A 198 12.93 -7.44 1.15
C GLN A 198 11.89 -8.30 1.88
N LEU A 199 10.66 -7.79 2.06
CA LEU A 199 9.61 -8.53 2.77
C LEU A 199 9.18 -9.76 1.97
N HIS A 200 9.29 -10.94 2.58
CA HIS A 200 8.74 -12.18 2.07
C HIS A 200 7.31 -12.38 2.58
N LEU A 201 6.44 -12.85 1.70
CA LEU A 201 5.01 -13.01 1.97
C LEU A 201 4.57 -14.46 1.76
N PRO A 202 3.63 -14.97 2.56
CA PRO A 202 3.05 -16.28 2.33
C PRO A 202 2.21 -16.29 1.04
N SER A 203 2.31 -17.37 0.27
CA SER A 203 1.51 -17.53 -0.94
C SER A 203 0.02 -17.70 -0.62
N ARG A 204 -0.86 -17.09 -1.42
CA ARG A 204 -2.32 -17.23 -1.36
C ARG A 204 -2.91 -16.96 0.03
N ALA A 205 -2.36 -16.01 0.76
CA ALA A 205 -2.77 -15.72 2.14
C ALA A 205 -3.73 -14.53 2.27
N PHE A 206 -3.74 -13.63 1.28
CA PHE A 206 -4.47 -12.37 1.36
C PHE A 206 -5.64 -12.31 0.38
N ASP A 207 -6.77 -11.80 0.86
CA ASP A 207 -7.96 -11.54 0.04
C ASP A 207 -7.85 -10.18 -0.67
N ARG A 208 -7.21 -9.22 -0.02
CA ARG A 208 -7.03 -7.85 -0.50
C ARG A 208 -5.62 -7.36 -0.27
N VAL A 209 -5.09 -6.61 -1.23
CA VAL A 209 -3.81 -5.92 -1.08
C VAL A 209 -3.99 -4.46 -1.46
N LEU A 210 -3.44 -3.57 -0.66
CA LEU A 210 -3.41 -2.12 -0.88
C LEU A 210 -1.97 -1.61 -0.87
N THR A 211 -1.64 -0.73 -1.83
CA THR A 211 -0.41 0.06 -1.81
C THR A 211 -0.68 1.49 -2.27
N LEU A 212 0.03 2.45 -1.69
CA LEU A 212 -0.11 3.86 -2.06
C LEU A 212 1.27 4.43 -2.35
N THR A 213 1.53 4.73 -3.62
CA THR A 213 2.76 5.36 -4.13
C THR A 213 4.05 4.75 -3.51
N PRO A 214 4.23 3.43 -3.59
CA PRO A 214 5.19 2.75 -2.72
C PRO A 214 6.61 2.70 -3.24
N LEU A 215 6.84 2.84 -4.56
CA LEU A 215 8.12 2.52 -5.18
C LEU A 215 8.43 3.39 -6.40
N ASP A 216 9.67 3.79 -6.52
CA ASP A 216 10.13 4.80 -7.44
C ASP A 216 10.67 4.23 -8.75
N SER A 217 11.23 3.03 -8.74
CA SER A 217 11.77 2.40 -9.94
C SER A 217 10.82 1.36 -10.56
N ARG A 218 10.95 1.17 -11.87
CA ARG A 218 10.17 0.16 -12.61
C ARG A 218 10.44 -1.25 -12.12
N ASP A 219 11.71 -1.58 -11.87
CA ASP A 219 12.09 -2.95 -11.49
C ASP A 219 11.56 -3.30 -10.10
N GLU A 220 11.58 -2.36 -9.16
CA GLU A 220 10.97 -2.53 -7.84
C GLU A 220 9.45 -2.71 -7.94
N ARG A 221 8.76 -1.89 -8.74
CA ARG A 221 7.32 -2.05 -8.96
C ARG A 221 6.98 -3.41 -9.58
N MET A 222 7.75 -3.88 -10.56
CA MET A 222 7.54 -5.20 -11.16
C MET A 222 7.81 -6.32 -10.15
N SER A 223 8.84 -6.21 -9.31
CA SER A 223 9.12 -7.14 -8.21
C SER A 223 7.96 -7.16 -7.21
N MET A 224 7.47 -6.00 -6.81
CA MET A 224 6.31 -5.86 -5.93
C MET A 224 5.05 -6.50 -6.53
N PHE A 225 4.73 -6.26 -7.82
CA PHE A 225 3.58 -6.89 -8.48
C PHE A 225 3.68 -8.41 -8.48
N ARG A 226 4.88 -8.97 -8.69
CA ARG A 226 5.15 -10.40 -8.59
C ARG A 226 4.83 -10.92 -7.19
N LYS A 227 5.37 -10.30 -6.15
CA LYS A 227 5.13 -10.67 -4.74
C LYS A 227 3.64 -10.59 -4.39
N ILE A 228 2.96 -9.51 -4.79
CA ILE A 228 1.53 -9.33 -4.56
C ILE A 228 0.72 -10.42 -5.26
N ALA A 229 1.02 -10.73 -6.52
CA ALA A 229 0.31 -11.76 -7.26
C ALA A 229 0.49 -13.15 -6.62
N GLN A 230 1.66 -13.46 -6.06
CA GLN A 230 1.91 -14.70 -5.33
C GLN A 230 1.17 -14.74 -3.99
N ALA A 231 1.13 -13.63 -3.28
CA ALA A 231 0.52 -13.53 -1.95
C ALA A 231 -1.01 -13.48 -1.98
N LEU A 232 -1.62 -13.00 -3.06
CA LEU A 232 -3.07 -12.94 -3.24
C LEU A 232 -3.67 -14.34 -3.44
N ARG A 233 -4.88 -14.54 -2.92
CA ARG A 233 -5.75 -15.66 -3.28
C ARG A 233 -6.22 -15.53 -4.73
N ASP A 234 -6.74 -16.61 -5.30
CA ASP A 234 -7.11 -16.64 -6.72
C ASP A 234 -8.25 -15.66 -7.07
N ASP A 235 -9.17 -15.43 -6.13
CA ASP A 235 -10.24 -14.43 -6.18
C ASP A 235 -9.85 -13.08 -5.53
N GLY A 236 -8.58 -12.97 -5.11
CA GLY A 236 -8.05 -11.80 -4.43
C GLY A 236 -7.99 -10.56 -5.33
N ARG A 237 -7.93 -9.40 -4.68
CA ARG A 237 -7.90 -8.10 -5.37
C ARG A 237 -6.76 -7.25 -4.86
N TYR A 238 -6.04 -6.67 -5.80
CA TYR A 238 -5.04 -5.65 -5.56
C TYR A 238 -5.57 -4.27 -5.96
N VAL A 239 -5.33 -3.27 -5.12
CA VAL A 239 -5.56 -1.86 -5.40
C VAL A 239 -4.28 -1.10 -5.09
N GLY A 240 -3.82 -0.29 -6.04
CA GLY A 240 -2.64 0.56 -5.86
C GLY A 240 -2.83 1.92 -6.50
N SER A 241 -2.19 2.95 -5.97
CA SER A 241 -2.12 4.26 -6.63
C SER A 241 -0.68 4.67 -6.86
N PHE A 242 -0.47 5.37 -7.97
CA PHE A 242 0.84 5.77 -8.47
C PHE A 242 0.77 7.18 -9.04
N GLU A 243 1.88 7.92 -9.03
CA GLU A 243 1.93 9.24 -9.62
C GLU A 243 1.68 9.18 -11.14
N HIS A 244 0.85 10.08 -11.63
CA HIS A 244 0.43 10.10 -13.03
C HIS A 244 1.14 11.19 -13.82
N ASP A 245 1.65 10.84 -15.01
CA ASP A 245 2.05 11.80 -16.03
C ASP A 245 0.81 12.36 -16.74
N ASP A 246 0.09 13.25 -16.02
CA ASP A 246 -1.15 13.85 -16.48
C ASP A 246 -0.96 14.85 -17.63
N LEU A 247 -2.06 15.27 -18.24
CA LEU A 247 -2.00 16.25 -19.34
C LEU A 247 -1.41 17.60 -18.90
N ASN A 248 -1.60 18.04 -17.65
CA ASN A 248 -1.00 19.29 -17.18
C ASN A 248 0.52 19.20 -17.19
N ARG A 249 1.06 18.06 -16.71
CA ARG A 249 2.50 17.82 -16.72
C ARG A 249 3.08 17.84 -18.12
N ARG A 250 2.38 17.20 -19.07
CA ARG A 250 2.79 17.15 -20.49
C ARG A 250 2.74 18.53 -21.16
N PHE A 251 1.69 19.30 -20.91
CA PHE A 251 1.60 20.69 -21.39
C PHE A 251 2.70 21.58 -20.83
N LEU A 252 3.15 21.32 -19.61
CA LEU A 252 4.22 22.08 -18.96
C LEU A 252 5.61 21.52 -19.31
N GLY A 253 5.72 20.44 -20.11
CA GLY A 253 6.99 19.83 -20.48
C GLY A 253 7.77 19.26 -19.28
N LEU A 254 7.08 18.82 -18.24
CA LEU A 254 7.72 18.33 -17.01
C LEU A 254 8.27 16.91 -17.23
N PRO A 255 9.47 16.59 -16.70
CA PRO A 255 10.07 15.28 -16.86
C PRO A 255 9.27 14.17 -16.16
N LEU A 256 9.32 12.93 -16.71
CA LEU A 256 8.67 11.77 -16.11
C LEU A 256 9.24 11.43 -14.74
N VAL A 257 10.56 11.52 -14.59
CA VAL A 257 11.24 11.31 -13.31
C VAL A 257 11.51 12.65 -12.68
N ARG A 258 11.10 12.84 -11.45
CA ARG A 258 11.30 14.06 -10.68
C ARG A 258 11.85 13.72 -9.30
N ARG A 259 12.85 14.46 -8.86
CA ARG A 259 13.18 14.48 -7.43
C ARG A 259 12.08 15.19 -6.67
N TYR A 260 11.51 14.49 -5.72
CA TYR A 260 10.50 15.08 -4.83
C TYR A 260 11.21 16.01 -3.87
N SER A 261 10.90 17.32 -4.00
CA SER A 261 11.28 18.39 -3.08
C SER A 261 12.75 18.45 -2.62
N LYS A 262 12.97 19.09 -1.49
CA LYS A 262 14.26 19.33 -0.85
C LYS A 262 14.95 18.04 -0.34
N GLU A 263 14.21 16.93 -0.26
CA GLU A 263 14.62 15.69 0.40
C GLU A 263 15.31 14.69 -0.55
N GLY A 264 15.22 14.92 -1.85
CA GLY A 264 15.96 14.15 -2.85
C GLY A 264 15.37 12.78 -3.24
N ILE A 265 14.19 12.43 -2.75
CA ILE A 265 13.47 11.22 -3.13
C ILE A 265 13.06 11.32 -4.62
N LEU A 266 13.33 10.26 -5.38
CA LEU A 266 12.92 10.18 -6.77
C LEU A 266 11.45 9.75 -6.85
N ILE A 267 10.69 10.37 -7.75
CA ILE A 267 9.32 9.94 -8.08
C ILE A 267 9.20 9.82 -9.58
N GLU A 268 8.79 8.65 -10.05
CA GLU A 268 8.46 8.42 -11.44
C GLU A 268 6.96 8.62 -11.67
N HIS A 269 6.63 9.44 -12.69
CA HIS A 269 5.25 9.66 -13.10
C HIS A 269 4.91 8.72 -14.26
N LEU A 270 3.87 7.94 -14.10
CA LEU A 270 3.51 6.85 -14.99
C LEU A 270 2.35 7.23 -15.89
N THR A 271 2.34 6.65 -17.09
CA THR A 271 1.19 6.69 -17.97
C THR A 271 0.27 5.49 -17.71
N MET A 272 -1.01 5.58 -18.09
CA MET A 272 -1.90 4.41 -18.05
C MET A 272 -1.33 3.23 -18.85
N LYS A 273 -0.67 3.50 -19.98
CA LYS A 273 -0.05 2.47 -20.82
C LYS A 273 1.11 1.79 -20.10
N SER A 274 2.05 2.55 -19.50
CA SER A 274 3.18 1.97 -18.76
C SER A 274 2.69 1.12 -17.59
N MET A 275 1.70 1.61 -16.83
CA MET A 275 1.11 0.87 -15.71
C MET A 275 0.48 -0.46 -16.16
N CYS A 276 -0.26 -0.47 -17.28
CA CYS A 276 -0.80 -1.71 -17.86
C CYS A 276 0.30 -2.67 -18.30
N LEU A 277 1.39 -2.17 -18.90
CA LEU A 277 2.52 -2.99 -19.35
C LEU A 277 3.29 -3.59 -18.17
N GLU A 278 3.48 -2.84 -17.08
CA GLU A 278 4.20 -3.30 -15.90
C GLU A 278 3.39 -4.31 -15.08
N SER A 279 2.09 -4.09 -14.91
CA SER A 279 1.21 -4.98 -14.11
C SER A 279 0.65 -6.17 -14.90
N GLY A 280 0.54 -6.06 -16.23
CA GLY A 280 -0.05 -7.08 -17.13
C GLY A 280 0.53 -8.49 -17.03
N PRO A 281 1.84 -8.67 -16.82
CA PRO A 281 2.42 -9.99 -16.62
C PRO A 281 1.93 -10.73 -15.38
N TYR A 282 1.43 -10.02 -14.38
CA TYR A 282 1.12 -10.57 -13.06
C TYR A 282 -0.37 -10.73 -12.79
N PHE A 283 -1.23 -10.07 -13.57
CA PHE A 283 -2.68 -10.09 -13.39
C PHE A 283 -3.41 -10.20 -14.72
N SER A 284 -4.40 -11.08 -14.80
CA SER A 284 -5.19 -11.23 -16.03
C SER A 284 -6.30 -10.21 -16.17
N THR A 285 -6.74 -9.59 -15.09
CA THR A 285 -7.75 -8.53 -15.11
C THR A 285 -7.17 -7.28 -14.50
N ILE A 286 -7.03 -6.23 -15.32
CA ILE A 286 -6.44 -4.96 -14.91
C ILE A 286 -7.36 -3.82 -15.36
N ARG A 287 -7.56 -2.87 -14.44
CA ARG A 287 -8.20 -1.60 -14.73
C ARG A 287 -7.33 -0.48 -14.18
N VAL A 288 -6.92 0.42 -15.04
CA VAL A 288 -6.17 1.63 -14.68
C VAL A 288 -7.03 2.84 -15.01
N ARG A 289 -7.16 3.74 -14.05
CA ARG A 289 -7.88 5.01 -14.26
C ARG A 289 -7.22 6.15 -13.50
N PRO A 290 -7.17 7.35 -14.07
CA PRO A 290 -6.77 8.54 -13.33
C PRO A 290 -7.80 8.89 -12.25
N ILE A 291 -7.31 9.35 -11.12
CA ILE A 291 -8.12 9.85 -10.00
C ILE A 291 -7.55 11.17 -9.50
N ARG A 292 -8.27 11.85 -8.61
CA ARG A 292 -7.87 13.12 -8.01
C ARG A 292 -7.57 14.20 -9.08
N PRO A 293 -8.61 14.65 -9.83
CA PRO A 293 -8.42 15.64 -10.89
C PRO A 293 -7.91 16.95 -10.33
N ARG A 294 -6.90 17.51 -11.00
CA ARG A 294 -6.38 18.84 -10.71
C ARG A 294 -7.01 19.85 -11.68
N VAL A 295 -7.94 20.65 -11.19
CA VAL A 295 -8.56 21.71 -11.97
C VAL A 295 -7.93 23.06 -11.57
N PRO A 296 -7.31 23.79 -12.51
CA PRO A 296 -6.74 25.09 -12.23
C PRO A 296 -7.76 26.02 -11.55
N LEU A 297 -7.27 26.90 -10.67
CA LEU A 297 -8.06 27.90 -9.93
C LEU A 297 -9.06 27.35 -8.90
N VAL A 298 -9.48 26.08 -8.96
CA VAL A 298 -10.37 25.48 -7.95
C VAL A 298 -9.76 25.58 -6.55
N ALA A 299 -8.45 25.54 -6.45
CA ALA A 299 -7.72 25.73 -5.20
C ALA A 299 -7.93 27.10 -4.53
N LYS A 300 -8.45 28.09 -5.24
CA LYS A 300 -8.75 29.44 -4.73
C LYS A 300 -10.20 29.57 -4.23
N LEU A 301 -11.03 28.56 -4.47
CA LEU A 301 -12.43 28.56 -4.08
C LEU A 301 -12.63 28.10 -2.63
N PRO A 302 -13.75 28.46 -1.99
CA PRO A 302 -14.12 27.88 -0.71
C PRO A 302 -14.14 26.34 -0.75
N PRO A 303 -13.72 25.65 0.31
CA PRO A 303 -13.50 24.19 0.31
C PRO A 303 -14.70 23.37 -0.17
N ILE A 304 -15.91 23.74 0.25
CA ILE A 304 -17.15 23.03 -0.15
C ILE A 304 -17.40 23.16 -1.65
N LEU A 305 -17.22 24.36 -2.20
CA LEU A 305 -17.40 24.61 -3.62
C LEU A 305 -16.33 23.92 -4.45
N ALA A 306 -15.08 24.00 -4.01
CA ALA A 306 -13.96 23.28 -4.60
C ALA A 306 -14.22 21.76 -4.68
N TYR A 307 -14.69 21.18 -3.58
CA TYR A 307 -15.01 19.74 -3.52
C TYR A 307 -16.15 19.39 -4.49
N ARG A 308 -17.24 20.15 -4.52
CA ARG A 308 -18.38 19.92 -5.44
C ARG A 308 -17.92 19.96 -6.90
N ILE A 309 -17.14 20.98 -7.26
CA ILE A 309 -16.62 21.12 -8.64
C ILE A 309 -15.72 19.94 -8.98
N LEU A 310 -14.76 19.58 -8.13
CA LEU A 310 -13.85 18.47 -8.40
C LEU A 310 -14.58 17.11 -8.45
N ARG A 311 -15.61 16.92 -7.64
CA ARG A 311 -16.45 15.71 -7.69
C ARG A 311 -17.24 15.62 -8.99
N LEU A 312 -17.85 16.71 -9.43
CA LEU A 312 -18.58 16.76 -10.69
C LEU A 312 -17.65 16.58 -11.90
N THR A 313 -16.50 17.25 -11.89
CA THR A 313 -15.52 17.17 -12.97
C THR A 313 -14.85 15.79 -13.04
N ALA A 314 -14.66 15.10 -11.90
CA ALA A 314 -14.12 13.74 -11.88
C ALA A 314 -15.01 12.74 -12.65
N ALA A 315 -16.31 13.01 -12.79
CA ALA A 315 -17.23 12.19 -13.58
C ALA A 315 -17.13 12.44 -15.09
N LEU A 316 -16.54 13.56 -15.52
CA LEU A 316 -16.43 13.89 -16.94
C LEU A 316 -15.30 13.12 -17.61
N PRO A 317 -15.55 12.46 -18.78
CA PRO A 317 -14.57 11.62 -19.45
C PRO A 317 -13.25 12.32 -19.77
N PHE A 318 -13.29 13.60 -20.14
CA PHE A 318 -12.09 14.35 -20.50
C PHE A 318 -11.29 14.80 -19.27
N VAL A 319 -11.95 15.23 -18.20
CA VAL A 319 -11.29 15.76 -16.99
C VAL A 319 -10.51 14.68 -16.23
N ARG A 320 -10.89 13.41 -16.39
CA ARG A 320 -10.13 12.30 -15.78
C ARG A 320 -8.66 12.27 -16.23
N HIS A 321 -8.32 12.75 -17.42
CA HIS A 321 -6.94 12.80 -17.91
C HIS A 321 -6.05 13.83 -17.19
N PHE A 322 -6.65 14.70 -16.39
CA PHE A 322 -5.96 15.63 -15.49
C PHE A 322 -5.84 15.11 -14.05
N GLY A 323 -6.11 13.82 -13.83
CA GLY A 323 -5.95 13.19 -12.53
C GLY A 323 -4.48 13.03 -12.15
N GLU A 324 -4.13 13.43 -10.94
CA GLU A 324 -2.74 13.41 -10.44
C GLU A 324 -2.23 11.99 -10.15
N LEU A 325 -3.13 11.07 -9.87
CA LEU A 325 -2.81 9.68 -9.54
C LEU A 325 -3.46 8.72 -10.53
N LEU A 326 -2.78 7.62 -10.78
CA LEU A 326 -3.34 6.43 -11.41
C LEU A 326 -3.81 5.46 -10.33
N LEU A 327 -5.09 5.10 -10.34
CA LEU A 327 -5.61 3.99 -9.58
C LEU A 327 -5.54 2.72 -10.41
N LEU A 328 -4.77 1.77 -9.95
CA LEU A 328 -4.70 0.41 -10.46
C LEU A 328 -5.60 -0.50 -9.64
N THR A 329 -6.52 -1.21 -10.29
CA THR A 329 -7.25 -2.33 -9.71
C THR A 329 -6.92 -3.58 -10.51
N ALA A 330 -6.38 -4.60 -9.85
CA ALA A 330 -5.97 -5.84 -10.49
C ALA A 330 -6.54 -7.06 -9.77
N GLN A 331 -6.89 -8.08 -10.54
CA GLN A 331 -7.51 -9.33 -10.07
C GLN A 331 -7.00 -10.51 -10.89
N ARG A 332 -7.33 -11.72 -10.43
CA ARG A 332 -6.93 -12.97 -11.06
C ARG A 332 -5.41 -13.02 -11.25
N PRO A 333 -4.66 -13.17 -10.14
CA PRO A 333 -3.22 -13.21 -10.18
C PRO A 333 -2.72 -14.35 -11.07
N VAL A 334 -1.75 -14.05 -11.93
CA VAL A 334 -1.07 -15.03 -12.77
C VAL A 334 0.01 -15.70 -11.93
N ARG A 335 -0.03 -17.02 -11.87
CA ARG A 335 0.96 -17.82 -11.12
C ARG A 335 2.19 -18.04 -12.00
N LEU A 336 3.20 -17.23 -11.76
CA LEU A 336 4.50 -17.43 -12.40
C LEU A 336 5.28 -18.49 -11.61
N PRO A 337 6.02 -19.38 -12.28
CA PRO A 337 6.92 -20.31 -11.61
C PRO A 337 7.93 -19.56 -10.72
N VAL A 338 8.22 -20.10 -9.55
CA VAL A 338 9.26 -19.55 -8.67
C VAL A 338 10.62 -19.79 -9.34
N GLU A 339 11.52 -18.81 -9.33
CA GLU A 339 12.82 -18.90 -10.02
C GLU A 339 13.67 -20.13 -9.62
N GLY A 340 13.45 -20.70 -8.44
CA GLY A 340 14.11 -21.94 -7.97
C GLY A 340 13.60 -23.22 -8.62
N GLU A 341 12.36 -23.28 -9.12
CA GLU A 341 11.81 -24.47 -9.77
C GLU A 341 12.36 -24.69 -11.20
N TYR A 342 13.00 -23.67 -11.77
CA TYR A 342 13.64 -23.75 -13.09
C TYR A 342 14.89 -24.65 -13.14
N ARG A 343 15.48 -25.00 -12.00
CA ARG A 343 16.66 -25.87 -11.93
C ARG A 343 16.34 -27.36 -12.03
N SER A 344 15.11 -27.76 -11.81
CA SER A 344 14.64 -29.14 -11.97
C SER A 344 13.84 -29.33 -13.27
N GLY A 345 14.53 -29.48 -14.35
CA GLY A 345 14.35 -30.38 -15.49
C GLY A 345 13.04 -30.54 -16.24
N SER A 346 11.98 -29.74 -16.15
CA SER A 346 10.81 -29.95 -17.01
C SER A 346 10.89 -29.13 -18.31
N ARG A 347 10.93 -29.82 -19.47
CA ARG A 347 10.92 -29.21 -20.82
C ARG A 347 9.71 -28.27 -21.06
N VAL A 348 8.60 -28.49 -20.37
CA VAL A 348 7.34 -27.72 -20.50
C VAL A 348 7.50 -26.31 -19.91
N ALA A 349 8.18 -26.17 -18.76
CA ALA A 349 8.40 -24.86 -18.14
C ALA A 349 9.34 -23.97 -18.98
N LYS A 350 10.36 -24.56 -19.60
CA LYS A 350 11.28 -23.81 -20.50
C LYS A 350 10.58 -23.28 -21.76
N GLY A 351 9.61 -24.01 -22.28
CA GLY A 351 8.81 -23.58 -23.43
C GLY A 351 7.90 -22.39 -23.12
N ALA A 352 7.24 -22.41 -21.97
CA ALA A 352 6.35 -21.32 -21.54
C ALA A 352 7.10 -20.00 -21.30
N TYR A 353 8.26 -20.07 -20.65
CA TYR A 353 9.10 -18.88 -20.41
C TYR A 353 9.71 -18.33 -21.69
N ARG A 354 10.23 -19.18 -22.60
CA ARG A 354 10.73 -18.75 -23.92
C ARG A 354 9.62 -18.11 -24.76
N SER A 355 8.43 -18.72 -24.79
CA SER A 355 7.28 -18.13 -25.49
C SER A 355 6.84 -16.78 -24.92
N TYR A 356 6.94 -16.62 -23.59
CA TYR A 356 6.65 -15.35 -22.90
C TYR A 356 7.69 -14.28 -23.25
N MET A 357 8.98 -14.60 -23.18
CA MET A 357 10.07 -13.67 -23.50
C MET A 357 10.08 -13.29 -24.99
N HIS A 358 9.83 -14.24 -25.91
CA HIS A 358 9.69 -13.94 -27.34
C HIS A 358 8.48 -13.06 -27.67
N LYS A 359 7.36 -13.17 -26.93
CA LYS A 359 6.22 -12.24 -27.05
C LYS A 359 6.57 -10.85 -26.50
N LYS A 360 7.41 -10.78 -25.46
CA LYS A 360 7.86 -9.54 -24.86
C LYS A 360 8.79 -8.77 -25.82
N ASP A 361 9.74 -9.45 -26.45
CA ASP A 361 10.70 -8.83 -27.38
C ASP A 361 10.02 -8.35 -28.66
N ARG A 362 9.03 -9.11 -29.20
CA ARG A 362 8.23 -8.64 -30.34
C ARG A 362 7.36 -7.42 -30.02
N LYS A 363 6.88 -7.26 -28.77
CA LYS A 363 6.12 -6.06 -28.38
C LYS A 363 7.01 -4.85 -28.10
N ALA A 364 8.24 -5.07 -27.67
CA ALA A 364 9.22 -4.00 -27.46
C ALA A 364 9.69 -3.39 -28.81
N SER A 365 9.84 -4.22 -29.85
CA SER A 365 10.24 -3.75 -31.19
C SER A 365 9.16 -2.93 -31.94
N TRP A 366 7.90 -2.93 -31.45
CA TRP A 366 6.83 -2.09 -32.03
C TRP A 366 6.72 -0.70 -31.39
N GLY A 367 7.55 -0.39 -30.39
CA GLY A 367 7.56 0.91 -29.69
C GLY A 367 8.52 1.94 -30.26
N GLU A 368 9.41 1.56 -31.18
CA GLU A 368 10.43 2.48 -31.74
C GLU A 368 10.04 3.09 -33.09
N GLU A 369 8.92 2.70 -33.72
CA GLU A 369 8.52 3.23 -35.03
C GLU A 369 7.35 4.23 -35.01
N LEU A 370 7.04 4.86 -33.90
CA LEU A 370 6.08 5.98 -33.85
C LEU A 370 6.63 7.09 -32.96
N VAL A 371 7.58 7.86 -33.51
CA VAL A 371 7.87 9.25 -33.13
C VAL A 371 7.05 10.16 -34.03
#